data_fd33defcd60c99d402ca69026bbcec86
#
_entry.id   fd33defcd60c99d402ca69026bbcec86
#
_cell.length_a   1.000
_cell.length_b   1.000
_cell.length_c   1.000
_cell.angle_alpha   90.00
_cell.angle_beta   90.00
_cell.angle_gamma   90.00
#
_symmetry.space_group_name_H-M   'P 1'
#
loop_
_entity.id
_entity.type
_entity.pdbx_description
1 polymer ?
#
loop_
_entity_poly.entity_id
_entity_poly.type
_entity_poly.pdbx_seq_one_letter_code
_entity_poly.pdbx_strand_id
1 'polypeptide(L)'
;MKEFMDAGFKAVIVCVKADSPIEKLLGRMLNPETMKALKNAGVDLCGEYGEYHTLVLDGPIFKKRIEIIESRVESISSGYRVLDIRRWRLVGKGSRG
;
A
#
# COMPACT_ATOMS: atom_id res chain seq x y z
N MET A 1 -8.53 -9.93 -2.04
CA MET A 1 -7.59 -8.90 -2.49
C MET A 1 -7.68 -8.64 -3.99
N LYS A 2 -7.76 -9.69 -4.80
CA LYS A 2 -7.93 -9.51 -6.23
C LYS A 2 -9.22 -8.75 -6.57
N GLU A 3 -10.30 -9.08 -5.86
CA GLU A 3 -11.58 -8.38 -6.06
C GLU A 3 -11.47 -6.90 -5.72
N PHE A 4 -10.67 -6.59 -4.71
CA PHE A 4 -10.43 -5.22 -4.30
C PHE A 4 -9.79 -4.43 -5.45
N MET A 5 -8.77 -4.99 -6.09
CA MET A 5 -8.11 -4.33 -7.20
C MET A 5 -9.01 -4.25 -8.43
N ASP A 6 -9.76 -5.32 -8.70
CA ASP A 6 -10.66 -5.37 -9.86
C ASP A 6 -11.79 -4.34 -9.73
N ALA A 7 -12.13 -3.97 -8.50
CA ALA A 7 -13.14 -2.95 -8.26
C ALA A 7 -12.61 -1.52 -8.44
N GLY A 8 -11.33 -1.36 -8.75
CA GLY A 8 -10.77 -0.04 -9.02
C GLY A 8 -10.16 0.67 -7.82
N PHE A 9 -10.00 -0.03 -6.72
CA PHE A 9 -9.32 0.54 -5.55
C PHE A 9 -7.81 0.51 -5.77
N LYS A 10 -7.14 1.53 -5.23
CA LYS A 10 -5.68 1.63 -5.30
C LYS A 10 -5.13 1.79 -3.88
N ALA A 11 -4.15 0.99 -3.55
CA ALA A 11 -3.56 1.01 -2.22
C ALA A 11 -2.05 0.86 -2.32
N VAL A 12 -1.37 1.37 -1.32
CA VAL A 12 0.09 1.31 -1.24
C VAL A 12 0.47 0.58 0.05
N ILE A 13 1.54 -0.18 0.00
CA ILE A 13 2.05 -0.87 1.19
C ILE A 13 2.81 0.15 2.03
N VAL A 14 2.32 0.43 3.25
CA VAL A 14 2.90 1.46 4.11
C VAL A 14 3.62 0.90 5.32
N CYS A 15 3.53 -0.41 5.55
CA CYS A 15 4.19 -1.04 6.70
C CYS A 15 4.49 -2.48 6.34
N VAL A 16 5.73 -2.91 6.62
CA VAL A 16 6.13 -4.30 6.41
C VAL A 16 6.97 -4.74 7.60
N LYS A 17 6.96 -6.03 7.87
CA LYS A 17 7.80 -6.60 8.90
C LYS A 17 9.25 -6.53 8.42
N ALA A 18 10.13 -5.97 9.27
CA ALA A 18 11.55 -5.84 8.95
C ALA A 18 12.19 -7.22 8.89
N ASP A 19 13.26 -7.33 8.09
CA ASP A 19 14.01 -8.58 7.93
C ASP A 19 13.15 -9.72 7.40
N SER A 20 12.11 -9.38 6.63
CA SER A 20 11.25 -10.36 6.01
C SER A 20 11.45 -10.33 4.49
N PRO A 21 10.98 -11.38 3.79
CA PRO A 21 11.11 -11.41 2.33
C PRO A 21 10.38 -10.28 1.63
N ILE A 22 9.43 -9.63 2.30
CA ILE A 22 8.62 -8.57 1.69
C ILE A 22 9.08 -7.17 2.06
N GLU A 23 10.17 -7.04 2.79
CA GLU A 23 10.63 -5.72 3.22
C GLU A 23 10.82 -4.78 2.04
N LYS A 24 11.31 -5.29 0.92
CA LYS A 24 11.55 -4.49 -0.28
C LYS A 24 10.28 -4.02 -0.98
N LEU A 25 9.13 -4.52 -0.56
CA LEU A 25 7.86 -4.15 -1.18
C LEU A 25 7.25 -2.91 -0.54
N LEU A 26 7.87 -2.39 0.51
CA LEU A 26 7.40 -1.16 1.15
C LEU A 26 7.35 -0.03 0.13
N GLY A 27 6.22 0.68 0.08
CA GLY A 27 6.04 1.76 -0.87
C GLY A 27 5.50 1.33 -2.21
N ARG A 28 5.33 0.03 -2.43
CA ARG A 28 4.80 -0.48 -3.69
C ARG A 28 3.27 -0.42 -3.70
N MET A 29 2.73 -0.14 -4.87
CA MET A 29 1.28 -0.21 -5.05
C MET A 29 0.84 -1.66 -5.12
N LEU A 30 -0.36 -1.94 -4.62
CA LEU A 30 -0.97 -3.25 -4.79
C LEU A 30 -1.42 -3.39 -6.24
N ASN A 31 -0.71 -4.18 -6.99
CA ASN A 31 -1.02 -4.50 -8.38
C ASN A 31 -0.71 -5.98 -8.58
N PRO A 32 -1.03 -6.56 -9.75
CA PRO A 32 -0.79 -7.99 -9.95
C PRO A 32 0.66 -8.41 -9.70
N GLU A 33 1.62 -7.57 -10.06
CA GLU A 33 3.03 -7.90 -9.83
C GLU A 33 3.37 -7.95 -8.36
N THR A 34 2.89 -6.96 -7.60
CA THR A 34 3.13 -6.92 -6.15
C THR A 34 2.44 -8.07 -5.45
N MET A 35 1.22 -8.39 -5.89
CA MET A 35 0.49 -9.52 -5.33
C MET A 35 1.23 -10.83 -5.58
N LYS A 36 1.80 -10.98 -6.77
CA LYS A 36 2.57 -12.17 -7.08
C LYS A 36 3.81 -12.26 -6.20
N ALA A 37 4.47 -11.13 -5.96
CA ALA A 37 5.65 -11.12 -5.10
C ALA A 37 5.30 -11.50 -3.67
N LEU A 38 4.17 -11.01 -3.15
CA LEU A 38 3.69 -11.39 -1.82
C LEU A 38 3.41 -12.88 -1.73
N LYS A 39 2.74 -13.41 -2.74
CA LYS A 39 2.40 -14.82 -2.79
C LYS A 39 3.67 -15.67 -2.84
N ASN A 40 4.63 -15.28 -3.66
CA ASN A 40 5.88 -16.02 -3.80
C ASN A 40 6.70 -16.00 -2.52
N ALA A 41 6.52 -14.98 -1.70
CA ALA A 41 7.20 -14.89 -0.41
C ALA A 41 6.48 -15.69 0.69
N GLY A 42 5.35 -16.31 0.36
CA GLY A 42 4.60 -17.10 1.33
C GLY A 42 3.79 -16.28 2.31
N VAL A 43 3.50 -15.03 1.96
CA VAL A 43 2.78 -14.12 2.84
C VAL A 43 1.29 -14.24 2.61
N ASP A 44 0.52 -14.13 3.68
CA ASP A 44 -0.94 -14.09 3.58
C ASP A 44 -1.36 -12.83 2.82
N LEU A 45 -2.08 -12.99 1.72
CA LEU A 45 -2.45 -11.88 0.86
C LEU A 45 -3.41 -10.90 1.53
N CYS A 46 -4.10 -11.34 2.57
CA CYS A 46 -5.01 -10.46 3.30
C CYS A 46 -4.32 -9.73 4.44
N GLY A 47 -3.06 -10.04 4.72
CA GLY A 47 -2.32 -9.40 5.79
C GLY A 47 -2.82 -9.77 7.18
N GLU A 48 -3.50 -10.89 7.33
CA GLU A 48 -4.15 -11.27 8.59
C GLU A 48 -3.16 -11.46 9.73
N TYR A 49 -1.93 -11.81 9.41
CA TYR A 49 -0.92 -12.08 10.43
C TYR A 49 -0.03 -10.87 10.73
N GLY A 50 -0.44 -9.69 10.27
CA GLY A 50 0.29 -8.47 10.56
C GLY A 50 1.61 -8.33 9.84
N GLU A 51 1.79 -9.06 8.74
CA GLU A 51 3.04 -9.04 8.01
C GLU A 51 3.21 -7.75 7.20
N TYR A 52 2.10 -7.14 6.82
CA TYR A 52 2.14 -5.86 6.12
C TYR A 52 0.80 -5.13 6.31
N HIS A 53 0.84 -3.82 6.05
CA HIS A 53 -0.35 -2.98 6.11
C HIS A 53 -0.38 -2.06 4.90
N THR A 54 -1.57 -1.70 4.46
CA THR A 54 -1.75 -0.86 3.29
C THR A 54 -2.58 0.37 3.61
N LEU A 55 -2.43 1.39 2.76
CA LEU A 55 -3.23 2.60 2.82
C LEU A 55 -3.94 2.74 1.49
N VAL A 56 -5.26 2.89 1.53
CA VAL A 56 -6.06 3.06 0.32
C VAL A 56 -5.97 4.51 -0.13
N LEU A 57 -5.51 4.73 -1.35
CA LEU A 57 -5.32 6.06 -1.91
C LEU A 57 -6.47 6.49 -2.81
N ASP A 58 -7.17 5.53 -3.41
CA ASP A 58 -8.19 5.83 -4.40
C ASP A 58 -9.15 4.66 -4.49
N GLY A 59 -10.35 4.95 -4.95
CA GLY A 59 -11.36 3.94 -5.17
C GLY A 59 -12.56 4.54 -5.86
N PRO A 60 -13.47 3.69 -6.38
CA PRO A 60 -14.59 4.19 -7.18
C PRO A 60 -15.56 5.06 -6.39
N ILE A 61 -15.58 4.92 -5.07
CA ILE A 61 -16.47 5.73 -4.23
C ILE A 61 -15.83 7.03 -3.77
N PHE A 62 -14.55 7.23 -4.06
CA PHE A 62 -13.83 8.42 -3.62
C PHE A 62 -14.05 9.56 -4.61
N LYS A 63 -14.35 10.74 -4.10
CA LYS A 63 -14.46 11.94 -4.92
C LYS A 63 -13.09 12.56 -5.19
N LYS A 64 -12.13 12.24 -4.34
CA LYS A 64 -10.75 12.71 -4.48
C LYS A 64 -9.83 11.54 -4.19
N ARG A 65 -8.64 11.59 -4.77
CA ARG A 65 -7.62 10.60 -4.49
C ARG A 65 -6.49 11.27 -3.71
N ILE A 66 -5.75 10.45 -2.99
CA ILE A 66 -4.59 10.92 -2.24
C ILE A 66 -3.36 10.75 -3.12
N GLU A 67 -2.60 11.83 -3.26
CA GLU A 67 -1.33 11.79 -3.98
C GLU A 67 -0.21 11.99 -2.97
N ILE A 68 0.67 11.01 -2.87
CA ILE A 68 1.82 11.09 -1.98
C ILE A 68 2.92 11.86 -2.70
N ILE A 69 3.37 12.96 -2.08
CA ILE A 69 4.37 13.83 -2.70
C ILE A 69 5.75 13.52 -2.14
N GLU A 70 5.84 13.27 -0.85
CA GLU A 70 7.12 12.99 -0.21
C GLU A 70 6.92 11.94 0.87
N SER A 71 7.79 10.95 0.90
CA SER A 71 7.74 9.90 1.90
C SER A 71 9.15 9.42 2.21
N ARG A 72 9.31 8.78 3.37
CA ARG A 72 10.58 8.21 3.80
C ARG A 72 10.34 6.84 4.37
N VAL A 73 11.35 5.98 4.24
CA VAL A 73 11.33 4.67 4.89
C VAL A 73 11.96 4.82 6.26
N GLU A 74 11.22 4.41 7.28
CA GLU A 74 11.66 4.50 8.68
C GLU A 74 11.56 3.13 9.32
N SER A 75 12.47 2.85 10.24
CA SER A 75 12.40 1.65 11.06
C SER A 75 11.83 2.02 12.42
N ILE A 76 10.90 1.21 12.91
CA ILE A 76 10.33 1.45 14.24
C ILE A 76 10.74 0.32 15.17
N SER A 77 10.69 0.60 16.47
CA SER A 77 11.23 -0.29 17.50
C SER A 77 10.50 -1.62 17.61
N SER A 78 9.29 -1.72 17.07
CA SER A 78 8.53 -2.96 17.12
C SER A 78 8.96 -4.00 16.07
N GLY A 79 9.99 -3.69 15.28
CA GLY A 79 10.48 -4.63 14.28
C GLY A 79 9.82 -4.49 12.92
N TYR A 80 9.27 -3.32 12.64
CA TYR A 80 8.64 -3.03 11.37
C TYR A 80 9.32 -1.87 10.67
N ARG A 81 9.18 -1.85 9.35
CA ARG A 81 9.54 -0.70 8.55
C ARG A 81 8.28 -0.05 8.05
N VAL A 82 8.22 1.26 8.10
CA VAL A 82 7.04 2.01 7.71
C VAL A 82 7.39 3.04 6.66
N LEU A 83 6.40 3.37 5.84
CA LEU A 83 6.50 4.47 4.90
C LEU A 83 5.94 5.70 5.61
N ASP A 84 6.83 6.59 6.00
CA ASP A 84 6.46 7.84 6.67
C ASP A 84 6.08 8.85 5.61
N ILE A 85 4.79 9.11 5.49
CA ILE A 85 4.28 10.04 4.47
C ILE A 85 4.39 11.44 5.03
N ARG A 86 5.32 12.22 4.45
CA ARG A 86 5.66 13.54 4.93
C ARG A 86 4.82 14.63 4.27
N ARG A 87 4.49 14.43 3.00
CA ARG A 87 3.71 15.41 2.24
C ARG A 87 2.74 14.66 1.33
N TRP A 88 1.53 15.16 1.27
CA TRP A 88 0.49 14.57 0.44
C TRP A 88 -0.51 15.65 0.06
N ARG A 89 -1.35 15.35 -0.91
CA ARG A 89 -2.43 16.27 -1.27
C ARG A 89 -3.61 15.46 -1.78
N LEU A 90 -4.77 16.10 -1.73
CA LEU A 90 -5.98 15.53 -2.31
C LEU A 90 -6.15 16.10 -3.71
N VAL A 91 -6.41 15.22 -4.67
CA VAL A 91 -6.58 15.59 -6.07
C VAL A 91 -7.99 15.25 -6.49
N GLY A 92 -8.69 16.23 -7.08
CA GLY A 92 -10.03 16.01 -7.59
C GLY A 92 -9.99 15.01 -8.73
N LYS A 93 -11.01 14.15 -8.79
CA LYS A 93 -11.07 13.09 -9.78
C LYS A 93 -11.93 13.49 -10.97
N GLY A 94 -11.68 14.54 -11.48
CA GLY A 94 -12.22 14.92 -12.68
C GLY A 94 -13.66 14.85 -12.86
N SER A 95 -14.09 15.14 -12.96
CA SER A 95 -15.06 15.09 -13.15
C SER A 95 -15.89 15.33 -13.77
N ARG A 96 -16.25 15.43 -14.13
CA ARG A 96 -17.00 15.54 -14.60
C ARG A 96 -17.61 15.02 -14.47
N GLY A 97 -17.66 14.96 -14.21
CA GLY A 97 -18.45 14.48 -14.10
C GLY A 97 -18.77 13.70 -13.55
#